data_de1fae31ef7ddb76edeb2cf193c7a4be
#
_entry.id   de1fae31ef7ddb76edeb2cf193c7a4be
#
_cell.length_a   1.000
_cell.length_b   1.000
_cell.length_c   1.000
_cell.angle_alpha   90.00
_cell.angle_beta   90.00
_cell.angle_gamma   90.00
#
_symmetry.space_group_name_H-M   'P 1'
#
loop_
_entity.id
_entity.type
_entity.pdbx_description
1 polymer ?
#
loop_
_entity_poly.entity_id
_entity_poly.type
_entity_poly.pdbx_seq_one_letter_code
_entity_poly.pdbx_strand_id
1 'polypeptide(L)'
;MKFQLAINLERMDAEIGMEEVARHTLEMVQMADAGGFNIVWSAEHHALEMTIAPDPFQLLAWWGAHTNRIRLGTAVVAAPYWHPIKLAGEAAMADLISGGRLEFGIGSGAYQREFDRMFPGLKQSDAWQYMQEMLPAVLKLWEGDYAHEGKFWNFPTSTSVPKPLQKPHPPIWVAARAPITYDFSVKNGCHIMSWPLTRDMSEAELYKSRLDEAMANNPGKAKPIFAMMRHTAV
;
A
#
# COMPACT_ATOMS: atom_id res chain seq x y z
N MET A 1 3.33 -21.43 0.17
CA MET A 1 2.49 -20.30 0.66
C MET A 1 3.37 -19.45 1.56
N LYS A 2 3.22 -18.11 1.52
CA LYS A 2 3.93 -17.20 2.43
C LYS A 2 2.89 -16.48 3.28
N PHE A 3 3.15 -16.36 4.57
CA PHE A 3 2.28 -15.65 5.50
C PHE A 3 2.74 -14.20 5.65
N GLN A 4 1.78 -13.31 5.77
CA GLN A 4 1.97 -11.88 5.91
C GLN A 4 1.04 -11.37 7.00
N LEU A 5 1.42 -10.31 7.69
CA LEU A 5 0.63 -9.70 8.75
C LEU A 5 0.16 -8.33 8.30
N ALA A 6 -1.16 -8.08 8.25
CA ALA A 6 -1.73 -6.76 7.98
C ALA A 6 -2.21 -6.13 9.28
N ILE A 7 -1.80 -4.89 9.53
CA ILE A 7 -2.11 -4.14 10.75
C ILE A 7 -2.72 -2.80 10.38
N ASN A 8 -3.95 -2.57 10.85
CA ASN A 8 -4.65 -1.30 10.63
C ASN A 8 -4.54 -0.34 11.84
N LEU A 9 -3.86 -0.74 12.91
CA LEU A 9 -3.84 -0.03 14.20
C LEU A 9 -5.26 0.31 14.69
N GLU A 10 -6.13 -0.68 14.68
CA GLU A 10 -7.52 -0.52 15.08
C GLU A 10 -7.65 -0.39 16.61
N ARG A 11 -8.34 0.65 17.02
CA ARG A 11 -8.73 0.89 18.41
C ARG A 11 -10.18 0.49 18.57
N MET A 12 -10.39 -0.81 18.83
CA MET A 12 -11.74 -1.39 18.94
C MET A 12 -12.44 -1.05 20.26
N ASP A 13 -11.66 -0.73 21.30
CA ASP A 13 -12.15 -0.30 22.59
C ASP A 13 -11.65 1.13 22.88
N ALA A 14 -12.58 2.06 23.13
CA ALA A 14 -12.27 3.45 23.41
C ALA A 14 -11.54 3.66 24.76
N GLU A 15 -11.60 2.71 25.67
CA GLU A 15 -10.90 2.74 26.95
C GLU A 15 -9.41 2.39 26.83
N ILE A 16 -9.00 1.74 25.75
CA ILE A 16 -7.59 1.43 25.48
C ILE A 16 -6.88 2.71 25.00
N GLY A 17 -5.76 3.06 25.62
CA GLY A 17 -4.90 4.17 25.22
C GLY A 17 -4.29 3.97 23.83
N MET A 18 -4.13 5.05 23.06
CA MET A 18 -3.54 4.97 21.72
C MET A 18 -2.07 4.52 21.76
N GLU A 19 -1.33 4.90 22.80
CA GLU A 19 0.03 4.43 23.05
C GLU A 19 0.09 2.92 23.33
N GLU A 20 -0.94 2.37 23.96
CA GLU A 20 -1.03 0.94 24.21
C GLU A 20 -1.28 0.16 22.91
N VAL A 21 -2.17 0.66 22.03
CA VAL A 21 -2.39 0.10 20.70
C VAL A 21 -1.08 0.10 19.89
N ALA A 22 -0.34 1.20 19.93
CA ALA A 22 0.94 1.30 19.22
C ALA A 22 1.97 0.30 19.76
N ARG A 23 2.09 0.17 21.10
CA ARG A 23 3.01 -0.77 21.76
C ARG A 23 2.67 -2.22 21.41
N HIS A 24 1.41 -2.63 21.54
CA HIS A 24 0.95 -3.98 21.16
C HIS A 24 1.22 -4.27 19.69
N THR A 25 1.04 -3.26 18.83
CA THR A 25 1.33 -3.40 17.40
C THR A 25 2.82 -3.69 17.17
N LEU A 26 3.74 -3.02 17.86
CA LEU A 26 5.17 -3.31 17.76
C LEU A 26 5.49 -4.74 18.23
N GLU A 27 4.90 -5.17 19.34
CA GLU A 27 5.07 -6.54 19.83
C GLU A 27 4.63 -7.59 18.80
N MET A 28 3.47 -7.37 18.15
CA MET A 28 2.99 -8.24 17.07
C MET A 28 3.96 -8.28 15.88
N VAL A 29 4.53 -7.15 15.49
CA VAL A 29 5.50 -7.06 14.39
C VAL A 29 6.79 -7.81 14.74
N GLN A 30 7.29 -7.68 15.97
CA GLN A 30 8.47 -8.41 16.43
C GLN A 30 8.21 -9.92 16.50
N MET A 31 7.04 -10.34 16.97
CA MET A 31 6.63 -11.75 16.95
C MET A 31 6.54 -12.28 15.51
N ALA A 32 6.01 -11.52 14.57
CA ALA A 32 5.94 -11.88 13.17
C ALA A 32 7.34 -12.01 12.53
N ASP A 33 8.27 -11.11 12.87
CA ASP A 33 9.66 -11.18 12.42
C ASP A 33 10.33 -12.44 12.94
N ALA A 34 10.21 -12.73 14.23
CA ALA A 34 10.75 -13.94 14.87
C ALA A 34 10.08 -15.21 14.31
N GLY A 35 8.76 -15.18 14.08
CA GLY A 35 7.94 -16.29 13.62
C GLY A 35 8.06 -16.63 12.13
N GLY A 36 8.85 -15.87 11.36
CA GLY A 36 9.10 -16.20 9.96
C GLY A 36 8.09 -15.63 8.97
N PHE A 37 7.25 -14.69 9.36
CA PHE A 37 6.37 -13.98 8.43
C PHE A 37 7.19 -13.23 7.38
N ASN A 38 6.64 -13.11 6.18
CA ASN A 38 7.37 -12.54 5.05
C ASN A 38 7.30 -11.01 5.01
N ILE A 39 6.11 -10.45 5.23
CA ILE A 39 5.84 -9.01 5.14
C ILE A 39 4.91 -8.63 6.29
N VAL A 40 5.13 -7.45 6.87
CA VAL A 40 4.13 -6.74 7.68
C VAL A 40 3.64 -5.51 6.91
N TRP A 41 2.33 -5.28 6.94
CA TRP A 41 1.65 -4.22 6.22
C TRP A 41 1.06 -3.20 7.16
N SER A 42 1.31 -1.92 6.89
CA SER A 42 0.68 -0.79 7.55
C SER A 42 -0.39 -0.17 6.66
N ALA A 43 -1.57 0.09 7.21
CA ALA A 43 -2.60 0.89 6.54
C ALA A 43 -2.27 2.40 6.57
N GLU A 44 -3.01 3.17 5.77
CA GLU A 44 -3.11 4.63 5.87
C GLU A 44 -4.57 5.02 6.06
N HIS A 45 -4.87 5.71 7.17
CA HIS A 45 -6.19 6.23 7.48
C HIS A 45 -6.13 7.59 8.15
N HIS A 46 -7.00 8.49 7.73
CA HIS A 46 -7.03 9.87 8.21
C HIS A 46 -8.38 10.20 8.86
N ALA A 47 -8.30 10.91 10.00
CA ALA A 47 -9.48 11.41 10.68
C ALA A 47 -10.54 10.34 10.99
N LEU A 48 -10.13 9.10 11.18
CA LEU A 48 -10.98 7.98 11.66
C LEU A 48 -10.53 7.60 13.07
N GLU A 49 -11.45 7.67 14.03
CA GLU A 49 -11.14 7.44 15.45
C GLU A 49 -10.77 6.00 15.76
N MET A 50 -11.24 5.07 14.95
CA MET A 50 -11.00 3.64 15.13
C MET A 50 -9.66 3.15 14.57
N THR A 51 -8.96 3.97 13.77
CA THR A 51 -7.65 3.61 13.17
C THR A 51 -6.66 4.74 13.36
N ILE A 52 -5.54 4.47 14.02
CA ILE A 52 -4.53 5.48 14.35
C ILE A 52 -3.28 5.40 13.45
N ALA A 53 -3.49 5.33 12.15
CA ALA A 53 -2.45 5.12 11.14
C ALA A 53 -2.40 6.23 10.08
N PRO A 54 -2.11 7.50 10.45
CA PRO A 54 -2.13 8.62 9.49
C PRO A 54 -0.94 8.65 8.53
N ASP A 55 0.17 8.00 8.88
CA ASP A 55 1.37 7.95 8.05
C ASP A 55 2.01 6.55 8.12
N PRO A 56 1.84 5.73 7.07
CA PRO A 56 2.39 4.39 7.04
C PRO A 56 3.92 4.38 7.06
N PHE A 57 4.61 5.37 6.47
CA PHE A 57 6.07 5.36 6.42
C PHE A 57 6.70 5.62 7.80
N GLN A 58 6.08 6.44 8.66
CA GLN A 58 6.52 6.59 10.05
C GLN A 58 6.43 5.26 10.81
N LEU A 59 5.32 4.53 10.63
CA LEU A 59 5.16 3.20 11.24
C LEU A 59 6.18 2.21 10.71
N LEU A 60 6.38 2.15 9.39
CA LEU A 60 7.38 1.26 8.79
C LEU A 60 8.80 1.60 9.24
N ALA A 61 9.14 2.88 9.41
CA ALA A 61 10.44 3.29 9.95
C ALA A 61 10.63 2.80 11.39
N TRP A 62 9.60 2.97 12.22
CA TRP A 62 9.63 2.52 13.61
C TRP A 62 9.71 0.99 13.70
N TRP A 63 8.87 0.27 12.99
CA TRP A 63 8.92 -1.19 12.96
C TRP A 63 10.23 -1.71 12.38
N GLY A 64 10.73 -1.05 11.33
CA GLY A 64 11.99 -1.37 10.68
C GLY A 64 13.20 -1.29 11.60
N ALA A 65 13.20 -0.30 12.52
CA ALA A 65 14.25 -0.14 13.53
C ALA A 65 14.24 -1.24 14.60
N HIS A 66 13.10 -1.93 14.79
CA HIS A 66 12.92 -2.96 15.81
C HIS A 66 12.83 -4.39 15.24
N THR A 67 13.10 -4.56 13.94
CA THR A 67 13.05 -5.84 13.23
C THR A 67 14.26 -6.01 12.33
N ASN A 68 14.61 -7.25 11.97
CA ASN A 68 15.82 -7.52 11.19
C ASN A 68 15.56 -8.12 9.81
N ARG A 69 14.46 -8.87 9.63
CA ARG A 69 14.26 -9.72 8.47
C ARG A 69 12.94 -9.46 7.74
N ILE A 70 11.85 -9.23 8.48
CA ILE A 70 10.51 -9.03 7.91
C ILE A 70 10.52 -7.84 6.95
N ARG A 71 9.88 -7.98 5.81
CA ARG A 71 9.70 -6.87 4.87
C ARG A 71 8.55 -5.97 5.34
N LEU A 72 8.60 -4.73 4.95
CA LEU A 72 7.78 -3.64 5.50
C LEU A 72 6.95 -3.04 4.37
N GLY A 73 5.64 -3.20 4.42
CA GLY A 73 4.77 -2.80 3.32
C GLY A 73 3.70 -1.78 3.71
N THR A 74 3.34 -0.95 2.75
CA THR A 74 2.13 -0.11 2.85
C THR A 74 0.93 -0.85 2.26
N ALA A 75 -0.20 -0.87 2.96
CA ALA A 75 -1.42 -1.53 2.48
C ALA A 75 -2.67 -0.69 2.78
N VAL A 76 -2.77 0.44 2.14
CA VAL A 76 -1.96 1.02 1.07
C VAL A 76 -1.71 2.49 1.35
N VAL A 77 -0.77 3.15 0.64
CA VAL A 77 -0.84 4.61 0.53
C VAL A 77 -2.00 4.99 -0.39
N ALA A 78 -2.82 5.92 0.04
CA ALA A 78 -3.98 6.39 -0.72
C ALA A 78 -3.56 7.55 -1.64
N ALA A 79 -3.42 7.28 -2.93
CA ALA A 79 -2.88 8.22 -3.91
C ALA A 79 -3.43 9.67 -3.83
N PRO A 80 -4.74 9.91 -3.59
CA PRO A 80 -5.26 11.28 -3.52
C PRO A 80 -4.70 12.13 -2.38
N TYR A 81 -4.16 11.51 -1.32
CA TYR A 81 -3.65 12.24 -0.15
C TYR A 81 -2.19 12.68 -0.30
N TRP A 82 -1.54 12.33 -1.42
CA TRP A 82 -0.12 12.53 -1.63
C TRP A 82 0.18 13.41 -2.85
N HIS A 83 1.34 14.05 -2.80
CA HIS A 83 1.96 14.66 -3.99
C HIS A 83 3.03 13.69 -4.52
N PRO A 84 3.16 13.48 -5.86
CA PRO A 84 4.08 12.47 -6.42
C PRO A 84 5.53 12.64 -5.98
N ILE A 85 6.05 13.86 -5.93
CA ILE A 85 7.43 14.14 -5.47
C ILE A 85 7.61 13.73 -4.01
N LYS A 86 6.63 14.09 -3.15
CA LYS A 86 6.67 13.75 -1.72
C LYS A 86 6.61 12.24 -1.53
N LEU A 87 5.66 11.58 -2.18
CA LEU A 87 5.49 10.14 -2.09
C LEU A 87 6.72 9.37 -2.57
N ALA A 88 7.31 9.78 -3.71
CA ALA A 88 8.52 9.16 -4.23
C ALA A 88 9.70 9.30 -3.26
N GLY A 89 9.87 10.47 -2.64
CA GLY A 89 10.93 10.72 -1.66
C GLY A 89 10.76 9.93 -0.38
N GLU A 90 9.57 9.92 0.21
CA GLU A 90 9.30 9.21 1.47
C GLU A 90 9.37 7.69 1.32
N ALA A 91 8.82 7.14 0.24
CA ALA A 91 8.95 5.73 -0.06
C ALA A 91 10.43 5.32 -0.29
N ALA A 92 11.18 6.13 -1.02
CA ALA A 92 12.61 5.87 -1.21
C ALA A 92 13.41 5.98 0.10
N MET A 93 13.05 6.92 1.00
CA MET A 93 13.65 7.02 2.31
C MET A 93 13.33 5.79 3.16
N ALA A 94 12.07 5.34 3.18
CA ALA A 94 11.68 4.12 3.90
C ALA A 94 12.43 2.89 3.39
N ASP A 95 12.63 2.78 2.07
CA ASP A 95 13.42 1.72 1.47
C ASP A 95 14.89 1.77 1.90
N LEU A 96 15.48 2.96 1.88
CA LEU A 96 16.88 3.18 2.27
C LEU A 96 17.12 2.82 3.74
N ILE A 97 16.35 3.39 4.66
CA ILE A 97 16.55 3.18 6.10
C ILE A 97 16.19 1.78 6.57
N SER A 98 15.32 1.09 5.87
CA SER A 98 14.99 -0.31 6.14
C SER A 98 15.99 -1.31 5.53
N GLY A 99 17.01 -0.83 4.81
CA GLY A 99 17.98 -1.69 4.14
C GLY A 99 17.40 -2.46 2.96
N GLY A 100 16.49 -1.85 2.19
CA GLY A 100 15.86 -2.47 1.02
C GLY A 100 14.74 -3.45 1.36
N ARG A 101 14.06 -3.26 2.49
CA ARG A 101 12.95 -4.13 2.90
C ARG A 101 11.58 -3.59 2.54
N LEU A 102 11.48 -2.43 1.87
CA LEU A 102 10.19 -1.84 1.50
C LEU A 102 9.44 -2.70 0.47
N GLU A 103 8.14 -2.87 0.69
CA GLU A 103 7.12 -3.31 -0.26
C GLU A 103 6.13 -2.15 -0.46
N PHE A 104 6.13 -1.54 -1.64
CA PHE A 104 5.37 -0.32 -1.88
C PHE A 104 3.95 -0.63 -2.34
N GLY A 105 2.99 -0.54 -1.44
CA GLY A 105 1.58 -0.75 -1.75
C GLY A 105 0.83 0.58 -1.95
N ILE A 106 0.08 0.69 -3.04
CA ILE A 106 -0.66 1.89 -3.43
C ILE A 106 -2.10 1.55 -3.80
N GLY A 107 -3.01 2.47 -3.52
CA GLY A 107 -4.43 2.35 -3.85
C GLY A 107 -5.11 3.70 -4.00
N SER A 108 -6.41 3.67 -4.23
CA SER A 108 -7.24 4.87 -4.40
C SER A 108 -7.88 5.39 -3.12
N GLY A 109 -7.69 4.72 -1.98
CA GLY A 109 -8.42 5.00 -0.75
C GLY A 109 -9.77 4.26 -0.68
N ALA A 110 -10.24 3.98 0.52
CA ALA A 110 -11.37 3.07 0.74
C ALA A 110 -12.65 3.76 1.22
N TYR A 111 -12.55 4.77 2.05
CA TYR A 111 -13.71 5.30 2.79
C TYR A 111 -14.10 6.70 2.35
N GLN A 112 -15.35 6.88 1.87
CA GLN A 112 -15.88 8.20 1.52
C GLN A 112 -15.78 9.19 2.70
N ARG A 113 -15.95 8.74 3.94
CA ARG A 113 -15.83 9.56 5.14
C ARG A 113 -14.47 10.24 5.29
N GLU A 114 -13.38 9.62 4.83
CA GLU A 114 -12.05 10.23 4.83
C GLU A 114 -11.96 11.32 3.76
N PHE A 115 -12.49 11.04 2.55
CA PHE A 115 -12.54 12.03 1.48
C PHE A 115 -13.37 13.26 1.86
N ASP A 116 -14.53 13.07 2.50
CA ASP A 116 -15.36 14.17 2.96
C ASP A 116 -14.63 15.10 3.94
N ARG A 117 -13.66 14.58 4.67
CA ARG A 117 -12.85 15.34 5.65
C ARG A 117 -11.58 15.93 5.05
N MET A 118 -10.87 15.16 4.21
CA MET A 118 -9.57 15.56 3.63
C MET A 118 -9.73 16.38 2.35
N PHE A 119 -10.71 16.03 1.52
CA PHE A 119 -10.99 16.65 0.21
C PHE A 119 -12.50 16.77 -0.02
N PRO A 120 -13.18 17.74 0.63
CA PRO A 120 -14.62 17.92 0.44
C PRO A 120 -15.00 18.02 -1.03
N GLY A 121 -15.93 17.17 -1.47
CA GLY A 121 -16.39 17.09 -2.85
C GLY A 121 -15.74 16.01 -3.71
N LEU A 122 -14.62 15.43 -3.30
CA LEU A 122 -14.03 14.28 -3.99
C LEU A 122 -14.83 13.00 -3.66
N LYS A 123 -15.35 12.33 -4.69
CA LYS A 123 -15.98 11.03 -4.54
C LYS A 123 -14.94 9.91 -4.54
N GLN A 124 -15.08 8.96 -3.62
CA GLN A 124 -14.21 7.80 -3.56
C GLN A 124 -14.16 7.03 -4.90
N SER A 125 -15.28 6.98 -5.64
CA SER A 125 -15.34 6.38 -6.98
C SER A 125 -14.40 7.03 -8.01
N ASP A 126 -14.08 8.31 -7.84
CA ASP A 126 -13.24 9.07 -8.78
C ASP A 126 -11.75 8.99 -8.41
N ALA A 127 -11.44 8.54 -7.21
CA ALA A 127 -10.09 8.47 -6.68
C ALA A 127 -9.16 7.50 -7.45
N TRP A 128 -9.73 6.56 -8.19
CA TRP A 128 -9.00 5.68 -9.10
C TRP A 128 -8.17 6.46 -10.13
N GLN A 129 -8.68 7.59 -10.64
CA GLN A 129 -7.97 8.42 -11.61
C GLN A 129 -6.68 9.02 -11.03
N TYR A 130 -6.70 9.35 -9.72
CA TYR A 130 -5.49 9.81 -9.02
C TYR A 130 -4.41 8.73 -8.98
N MET A 131 -4.77 7.48 -8.71
CA MET A 131 -3.82 6.39 -8.68
C MET A 131 -3.22 6.11 -10.07
N GLN A 132 -4.03 6.21 -11.14
CA GLN A 132 -3.57 6.04 -12.51
C GLN A 132 -2.52 7.08 -12.92
N GLU A 133 -2.59 8.30 -12.38
CA GLU A 133 -1.60 9.36 -12.61
C GLU A 133 -0.42 9.27 -11.64
N MET A 134 -0.67 8.97 -10.37
CA MET A 134 0.33 8.91 -9.31
C MET A 134 1.41 7.86 -9.56
N LEU A 135 1.03 6.61 -9.81
CA LEU A 135 2.00 5.52 -9.89
C LEU A 135 3.03 5.71 -11.00
N PRO A 136 2.65 6.03 -12.25
CA PRO A 136 3.64 6.34 -13.30
C PRO A 136 4.55 7.51 -12.95
N ALA A 137 4.02 8.57 -12.33
CA ALA A 137 4.82 9.73 -11.94
C ALA A 137 5.87 9.38 -10.89
N VAL A 138 5.50 8.59 -9.87
CA VAL A 138 6.43 8.09 -8.84
C VAL A 138 7.54 7.24 -9.47
N LEU A 139 7.20 6.32 -10.36
CA LEU A 139 8.18 5.47 -11.04
C LEU A 139 9.17 6.31 -11.87
N LYS A 140 8.68 7.32 -12.61
CA LYS A 140 9.53 8.24 -13.37
C LYS A 140 10.47 9.05 -12.49
N LEU A 141 9.99 9.54 -11.35
CA LEU A 141 10.80 10.25 -10.37
C LEU A 141 11.90 9.35 -9.77
N TRP A 142 11.68 8.05 -9.65
CA TRP A 142 12.71 7.10 -9.22
C TRP A 142 13.75 6.79 -10.30
N GLU A 143 13.34 6.80 -11.58
CA GLU A 143 14.25 6.60 -12.71
C GLU A 143 15.22 7.77 -12.89
N GLY A 144 14.73 9.02 -12.82
CA GLY A 144 15.55 10.21 -13.10
C GLY A 144 14.80 11.52 -12.92
N ASP A 145 15.29 12.55 -13.60
CA ASP A 145 14.63 13.85 -13.67
C ASP A 145 13.36 13.76 -14.52
N TYR A 146 12.27 14.30 -13.99
CA TYR A 146 10.96 14.20 -14.60
C TYR A 146 10.13 15.47 -14.36
N ALA A 147 9.54 16.02 -15.43
CA ALA A 147 8.52 17.04 -15.36
C ALA A 147 7.15 16.40 -15.62
N HIS A 148 6.12 16.84 -14.93
CA HIS A 148 4.78 16.29 -15.04
C HIS A 148 3.74 17.37 -15.33
N GLU A 149 2.94 17.12 -16.36
CA GLU A 149 1.75 17.90 -16.70
C GLU A 149 0.56 16.95 -16.75
N GLY A 150 -0.13 16.81 -15.63
CA GLY A 150 -1.23 15.87 -15.46
C GLY A 150 -2.55 16.58 -15.15
N LYS A 151 -3.57 15.78 -14.92
CA LYS A 151 -4.89 16.28 -14.53
C LYS A 151 -4.90 16.75 -13.07
N PHE A 152 -4.18 16.06 -12.20
CA PHE A 152 -4.22 16.28 -10.75
C PHE A 152 -2.95 16.92 -10.23
N TRP A 153 -1.81 16.65 -10.85
CA TRP A 153 -0.53 17.22 -10.44
C TRP A 153 0.22 17.82 -11.62
N ASN A 154 0.84 18.97 -11.35
CA ASN A 154 1.72 19.65 -12.30
C ASN A 154 2.96 20.11 -11.54
N PHE A 155 4.15 19.73 -12.03
CA PHE A 155 5.41 20.17 -11.44
C PHE A 155 6.54 20.22 -12.47
N PRO A 156 7.48 21.18 -12.29
CA PRO A 156 8.64 21.31 -13.18
C PRO A 156 9.57 20.11 -13.04
N THR A 157 10.59 20.03 -13.87
CA THR A 157 11.64 19.02 -13.80
C THR A 157 12.15 18.87 -12.36
N SER A 158 11.93 17.70 -11.80
CA SER A 158 12.22 17.35 -10.41
C SER A 158 12.73 15.91 -10.35
N THR A 159 13.38 15.56 -9.27
CA THR A 159 13.84 14.20 -9.04
C THR A 159 13.49 13.74 -7.62
N SER A 160 13.37 12.45 -7.40
CA SER A 160 13.26 11.92 -6.05
C SER A 160 14.62 11.93 -5.36
N VAL A 161 14.67 12.45 -4.15
CA VAL A 161 15.84 12.39 -3.26
C VAL A 161 15.37 11.96 -1.88
N PRO A 162 15.84 10.77 -1.39
CA PRO A 162 16.77 9.85 -2.04
C PRO A 162 16.15 9.09 -3.21
N LYS A 163 16.96 8.25 -3.87
CA LYS A 163 16.49 7.18 -4.76
C LYS A 163 16.31 5.90 -3.96
N PRO A 164 15.40 4.99 -4.35
CA PRO A 164 15.28 3.69 -3.71
C PRO A 164 16.59 2.90 -3.72
N LEU A 165 16.85 2.16 -2.65
CA LEU A 165 17.96 1.22 -2.56
C LEU A 165 17.73 0.01 -3.47
N GLN A 166 16.51 -0.53 -3.49
CA GLN A 166 16.11 -1.64 -4.35
C GLN A 166 16.10 -1.22 -5.83
N LYS A 167 16.50 -2.12 -6.73
CA LYS A 167 16.58 -1.87 -8.17
C LYS A 167 15.68 -2.84 -8.94
N PRO A 168 14.94 -2.38 -9.96
CA PRO A 168 14.84 -0.97 -10.42
C PRO A 168 14.11 -0.06 -9.42
N HIS A 169 13.27 -0.62 -8.55
CA HIS A 169 12.50 0.04 -7.50
C HIS A 169 12.00 -1.03 -6.50
N PRO A 170 11.45 -0.65 -5.34
CA PRO A 170 10.76 -1.57 -4.45
C PRO A 170 9.65 -2.32 -5.18
N PRO A 171 9.33 -3.58 -4.80
CA PRO A 171 8.17 -4.28 -5.34
C PRO A 171 6.90 -3.43 -5.16
N ILE A 172 6.11 -3.31 -6.23
CA ILE A 172 4.89 -2.52 -6.25
C ILE A 172 3.69 -3.44 -6.03
N TRP A 173 2.81 -3.03 -5.13
CA TRP A 173 1.57 -3.73 -4.83
C TRP A 173 0.37 -2.80 -5.04
N VAL A 174 -0.67 -3.32 -5.66
CA VAL A 174 -1.90 -2.57 -5.90
C VAL A 174 -3.05 -3.23 -5.18
N ALA A 175 -3.79 -2.42 -4.41
CA ALA A 175 -5.03 -2.86 -3.79
C ALA A 175 -6.12 -2.98 -4.86
N ALA A 176 -6.61 -4.19 -5.11
CA ALA A 176 -7.53 -4.47 -6.20
C ALA A 176 -8.79 -5.21 -5.75
N ARG A 177 -9.96 -4.67 -6.17
CA ARG A 177 -11.26 -5.32 -6.09
C ARG A 177 -11.99 -5.32 -7.44
N ALA A 178 -11.94 -4.22 -8.20
CA ALA A 178 -12.59 -4.09 -9.50
C ALA A 178 -11.75 -4.70 -10.63
N PRO A 179 -12.36 -5.28 -11.70
CA PRO A 179 -11.62 -5.88 -12.82
C PRO A 179 -10.58 -4.96 -13.43
N ILE A 180 -10.90 -3.68 -13.61
CA ILE A 180 -9.99 -2.67 -14.18
C ILE A 180 -8.69 -2.52 -13.36
N THR A 181 -8.77 -2.71 -12.03
CA THR A 181 -7.58 -2.61 -11.17
C THR A 181 -6.67 -3.82 -11.31
N TYR A 182 -7.24 -5.03 -11.53
CA TYR A 182 -6.47 -6.23 -11.83
C TYR A 182 -5.75 -6.08 -13.17
N ASP A 183 -6.45 -5.64 -14.21
CA ASP A 183 -5.87 -5.42 -15.53
C ASP A 183 -4.72 -4.39 -15.48
N PHE A 184 -4.95 -3.26 -14.83
CA PHE A 184 -3.92 -2.24 -14.60
C PHE A 184 -2.69 -2.82 -13.89
N SER A 185 -2.90 -3.62 -12.85
CA SER A 185 -1.81 -4.20 -12.06
C SER A 185 -0.95 -5.15 -12.89
N VAL A 186 -1.57 -6.05 -13.62
CA VAL A 186 -0.87 -7.00 -14.51
C VAL A 186 -0.13 -6.25 -15.61
N LYS A 187 -0.79 -5.29 -16.28
CA LYS A 187 -0.20 -4.48 -17.34
C LYS A 187 1.06 -3.76 -16.90
N ASN A 188 1.08 -3.24 -15.67
CA ASN A 188 2.20 -2.47 -15.11
C ASN A 188 3.21 -3.33 -14.30
N GLY A 189 3.06 -4.65 -14.27
CA GLY A 189 3.98 -5.54 -13.56
C GLY A 189 3.89 -5.46 -12.03
N CYS A 190 2.75 -4.99 -11.51
CA CYS A 190 2.52 -4.86 -10.07
C CYS A 190 2.01 -6.16 -9.46
N HIS A 191 2.35 -6.42 -8.22
CA HIS A 191 1.70 -7.42 -7.39
C HIS A 191 0.31 -6.95 -6.97
N ILE A 192 -0.54 -7.87 -6.51
CA ILE A 192 -1.94 -7.58 -6.20
C ILE A 192 -2.25 -8.00 -4.77
N MET A 193 -2.94 -7.12 -4.04
CA MET A 193 -3.54 -7.43 -2.76
C MET A 193 -5.04 -7.20 -2.79
N SER A 194 -5.79 -8.15 -2.23
CA SER A 194 -7.26 -8.09 -2.15
C SER A 194 -7.75 -8.56 -0.78
N TRP A 195 -8.90 -8.07 -0.37
CA TRP A 195 -9.49 -8.42 0.92
C TRP A 195 -10.96 -8.81 0.73
N PRO A 196 -11.26 -10.12 0.71
CA PRO A 196 -12.62 -10.60 0.74
C PRO A 196 -13.32 -10.21 2.04
N LEU A 197 -14.53 -9.68 1.92
CA LEU A 197 -15.38 -9.30 3.05
C LEU A 197 -16.38 -10.37 3.40
N THR A 198 -16.66 -11.31 2.49
CA THR A 198 -17.55 -12.44 2.74
C THR A 198 -16.91 -13.46 3.68
N ARG A 199 -17.76 -14.13 4.48
CA ARG A 199 -17.31 -15.20 5.38
C ARG A 199 -16.92 -16.47 4.64
N ASP A 200 -17.55 -16.71 3.50
CA ASP A 200 -17.30 -17.84 2.61
C ASP A 200 -16.15 -17.56 1.62
N MET A 201 -15.96 -18.44 0.65
CA MET A 201 -14.91 -18.33 -0.36
C MET A 201 -15.35 -17.58 -1.62
N SER A 202 -16.60 -17.13 -1.72
CA SER A 202 -17.16 -16.58 -2.96
C SER A 202 -16.38 -15.38 -3.52
N GLU A 203 -16.05 -14.40 -2.68
CA GLU A 203 -15.21 -13.27 -3.12
C GLU A 203 -13.77 -13.67 -3.40
N ALA A 204 -13.23 -14.66 -2.69
CA ALA A 204 -11.89 -15.15 -2.96
C ALA A 204 -11.81 -15.82 -4.34
N GLU A 205 -12.80 -16.60 -4.70
CA GLU A 205 -12.93 -17.22 -6.02
C GLU A 205 -13.15 -16.17 -7.10
N LEU A 206 -14.01 -15.18 -6.85
CA LEU A 206 -14.23 -14.04 -7.73
C LEU A 206 -12.94 -13.26 -8.00
N TYR A 207 -12.15 -12.98 -6.98
CA TYR A 207 -10.89 -12.24 -7.14
C TYR A 207 -9.83 -13.08 -7.88
N LYS A 208 -9.83 -14.39 -7.66
CA LYS A 208 -8.98 -15.30 -8.47
C LYS A 208 -9.39 -15.29 -9.94
N SER A 209 -10.69 -15.33 -10.23
CA SER A 209 -11.22 -15.23 -11.59
C SER A 209 -10.83 -13.92 -12.27
N ARG A 210 -10.91 -12.78 -11.56
CA ARG A 210 -10.47 -11.47 -12.07
C ARG A 210 -8.98 -11.42 -12.38
N LEU A 211 -8.15 -12.09 -11.58
CA LEU A 211 -6.74 -12.22 -11.87
C LEU A 211 -6.50 -13.04 -13.14
N ASP A 212 -7.20 -14.15 -13.31
CA ASP A 212 -7.06 -15.02 -14.48
C ASP A 212 -7.49 -14.28 -15.76
N GLU A 213 -8.58 -13.52 -15.71
CA GLU A 213 -9.04 -12.66 -16.80
C GLU A 213 -8.00 -11.57 -17.13
N ALA A 214 -7.48 -10.86 -16.13
CA ALA A 214 -6.44 -9.85 -16.34
C ALA A 214 -5.17 -10.45 -16.95
N MET A 215 -4.78 -11.67 -16.56
CA MET A 215 -3.66 -12.37 -17.19
C MET A 215 -3.94 -12.72 -18.65
N ALA A 216 -5.17 -13.15 -18.97
CA ALA A 216 -5.57 -13.44 -20.34
C ALA A 216 -5.57 -12.18 -21.22
N ASN A 217 -5.99 -11.03 -20.68
CA ASN A 217 -5.99 -9.75 -21.38
C ASN A 217 -4.58 -9.18 -21.60
N ASN A 218 -3.57 -9.64 -20.86
CA ASN A 218 -2.19 -9.14 -20.92
C ASN A 218 -1.19 -10.26 -21.21
N PRO A 219 -1.24 -10.87 -22.41
CA PRO A 219 -0.35 -11.99 -22.74
C PRO A 219 1.12 -11.59 -22.69
N GLY A 220 1.96 -12.47 -22.16
CA GLY A 220 3.40 -12.26 -22.03
C GLY A 220 3.82 -11.48 -20.76
N LYS A 221 2.88 -10.98 -19.98
CA LYS A 221 3.21 -10.39 -18.67
C LYS A 221 3.49 -11.46 -17.62
N ALA A 222 4.44 -11.20 -16.74
CA ALA A 222 4.73 -12.09 -15.62
C ALA A 222 3.52 -12.17 -14.67
N LYS A 223 3.27 -13.38 -14.15
CA LYS A 223 2.20 -13.58 -13.18
C LYS A 223 2.55 -12.85 -11.87
N PRO A 224 1.69 -11.95 -11.39
CA PRO A 224 1.93 -11.25 -10.13
C PRO A 224 1.85 -12.19 -8.92
N ILE A 225 2.49 -11.82 -7.84
CA ILE A 225 2.14 -12.37 -6.53
C ILE A 225 0.74 -11.84 -6.20
N PHE A 226 -0.13 -12.73 -5.78
CA PHE A 226 -1.49 -12.39 -5.36
C PHE A 226 -1.63 -12.67 -3.87
N ALA A 227 -1.76 -11.59 -3.08
CA ALA A 227 -2.01 -11.66 -1.65
C ALA A 227 -3.50 -11.49 -1.36
N MET A 228 -4.00 -12.27 -0.44
CA MET A 228 -5.39 -12.22 0.00
C MET A 228 -5.42 -12.06 1.52
N MET A 229 -5.94 -10.92 1.99
CA MET A 229 -6.08 -10.63 3.40
C MET A 229 -7.36 -11.31 3.95
N ARG A 230 -7.23 -11.98 5.08
CA ARG A 230 -8.37 -12.56 5.81
C ARG A 230 -8.22 -12.23 7.28
N HIS A 231 -9.32 -11.80 7.91
CA HIS A 231 -9.38 -11.74 9.36
C HIS A 231 -9.22 -13.14 9.94
N THR A 232 -8.30 -13.28 10.85
CA THR A 232 -8.04 -14.56 11.54
C THR A 232 -8.13 -14.33 13.03
N ALA A 233 -8.99 -15.07 13.69
CA ALA A 233 -9.04 -15.18 15.15
C ALA A 233 -8.45 -16.53 15.56
N VAL A 234 -7.66 -16.52 16.62
CA VAL A 234 -7.07 -17.70 17.25
C VAL A 234 -7.70 -17.89 18.61
#